data_7ef6b87288ad6c4d77ee55f7c6107ccd
#
_entry.id   7ef6b87288ad6c4d77ee55f7c6107ccd
#
_cell.length_a   1.000
_cell.length_b   1.000
_cell.length_c   1.000
_cell.angle_alpha   90.00
_cell.angle_beta   90.00
_cell.angle_gamma   90.00
#
_symmetry.space_group_name_H-M   'P 1'
#
loop_
_entity.id
_entity.type
_entity.pdbx_description
1 polymer ?
#
loop_
_entity_poly.entity_id
_entity_poly.type
_entity_poly.pdbx_seq_one_letter_code
_entity_poly.pdbx_strand_id
1 'polypeptide(L)'
;MTTWRADLLSDTLTRPTPAMRQAMAHAEVGDDVFGEDPTVRALEERVAGLLGHEAGLFTPTGSMANQLGLRLHVRPGEEFICDSLAHVVRAELGAAAVLSGITTRTWRAPRGLLDPAEPLDLLSVGVGPYQVST
;
A
#
# COMPACT_ATOMS: atom_id res chain seq x y z
N MET A 1 8.23 -36.82 0.49
CA MET A 1 8.26 -35.35 0.67
C MET A 1 7.97 -34.71 -0.67
N THR A 2 6.85 -34.03 -0.81
CA THR A 2 6.47 -33.36 -2.05
C THR A 2 7.35 -32.10 -2.17
N THR A 3 8.23 -32.07 -3.16
CA THR A 3 9.04 -30.88 -3.44
C THR A 3 8.21 -29.91 -4.26
N TRP A 4 7.62 -28.91 -3.60
CA TRP A 4 6.97 -27.81 -4.29
C TRP A 4 8.02 -26.98 -5.06
N ARG A 5 7.72 -26.66 -6.32
CA ARG A 5 8.57 -25.78 -7.13
C ARG A 5 8.40 -24.29 -6.76
N ALA A 6 7.25 -23.94 -6.26
CA ALA A 6 6.92 -22.61 -5.77
C ALA A 6 5.86 -22.74 -4.66
N ASP A 7 5.99 -21.93 -3.62
CA ASP A 7 4.99 -21.75 -2.60
C ASP A 7 4.30 -20.40 -2.83
N LEU A 8 3.04 -20.43 -3.19
CA LEU A 8 2.23 -19.24 -3.49
C LEU A 8 1.21 -18.93 -2.38
N LEU A 9 1.41 -19.48 -1.19
CA LEU A 9 0.51 -19.24 -0.05
C LEU A 9 0.56 -17.78 0.42
N SER A 10 1.77 -17.21 0.52
CA SER A 10 1.98 -15.83 0.96
C SER A 10 3.38 -15.35 0.56
N ASP A 11 3.50 -14.08 0.21
CA ASP A 11 4.79 -13.38 0.04
C ASP A 11 5.63 -13.39 1.32
N THR A 12 4.99 -13.41 2.48
CA THR A 12 5.66 -13.46 3.80
C THR A 12 6.48 -14.74 4.03
N LEU A 13 6.28 -15.77 3.23
CA LEU A 13 7.08 -17.01 3.28
C LEU A 13 8.44 -16.88 2.59
N THR A 14 8.65 -15.86 1.82
CA THR A 14 9.91 -15.63 1.10
C THR A 14 11.07 -15.38 2.08
N ARG A 15 12.23 -15.90 1.72
CA ARG A 15 13.44 -15.76 2.54
C ARG A 15 14.54 -15.11 1.70
N PRO A 16 15.36 -14.24 2.30
CA PRO A 16 16.49 -13.66 1.59
C PRO A 16 17.50 -14.73 1.20
N THR A 17 18.01 -14.62 -0.01
CA THR A 17 19.11 -15.47 -0.50
C THR A 17 20.40 -15.18 0.28
N PRO A 18 21.43 -16.06 0.20
CA PRO A 18 22.74 -15.76 0.79
C PRO A 18 23.33 -14.43 0.29
N ALA A 19 23.21 -14.13 -1.00
CA ALA A 19 23.67 -12.86 -1.57
C ALA A 19 22.95 -11.65 -1.01
N MET A 20 21.62 -11.75 -0.84
CA MET A 20 20.84 -10.68 -0.19
C MET A 20 21.25 -10.46 1.26
N ARG A 21 21.54 -11.55 2.01
CA ARG A 21 22.04 -11.44 3.39
C ARG A 21 23.40 -10.75 3.45
N GLN A 22 24.29 -11.07 2.54
CA GLN A 22 25.60 -10.40 2.41
C GLN A 22 25.42 -8.91 2.08
N ALA A 23 24.57 -8.59 1.13
CA ALA A 23 24.27 -7.19 0.77
C ALA A 23 23.74 -6.39 2.00
N MET A 24 22.80 -6.96 2.77
CA MET A 24 22.30 -6.34 3.99
C MET A 24 23.40 -6.14 5.06
N ALA A 25 24.29 -7.13 5.23
CA ALA A 25 25.34 -7.06 6.23
C ALA A 25 26.44 -6.03 5.90
N HIS A 26 26.62 -5.70 4.63
CA HIS A 26 27.67 -4.79 4.16
C HIS A 26 27.11 -3.49 3.57
N ALA A 27 25.80 -3.27 3.70
CA ALA A 27 25.21 -2.02 3.23
C ALA A 27 25.82 -0.83 3.96
N GLU A 28 26.19 0.20 3.22
CA GLU A 28 26.54 1.48 3.79
C GLU A 28 25.28 2.13 4.36
N VAL A 29 25.36 2.65 5.56
CA VAL A 29 24.24 3.27 6.27
C VAL A 29 24.61 4.69 6.68
N GLY A 30 23.61 5.55 6.72
CA GLY A 30 23.72 6.94 7.16
C GLY A 30 22.51 7.38 7.96
N ASP A 31 22.48 8.64 8.33
CA ASP A 31 21.36 9.21 9.07
C ASP A 31 20.22 9.61 8.10
N ASP A 32 19.18 8.78 8.07
CA ASP A 32 18.04 8.98 7.17
C ASP A 32 17.17 10.19 7.58
N VAL A 33 17.25 10.65 8.82
CA VAL A 33 16.57 11.88 9.28
C VAL A 33 17.03 13.10 8.46
N PHE A 34 18.30 13.11 8.05
CA PHE A 34 18.88 14.15 7.21
C PHE A 34 19.00 13.74 5.73
N GLY A 35 18.45 12.60 5.36
CA GLY A 35 18.52 12.06 3.99
C GLY A 35 19.94 11.63 3.61
N GLU A 36 20.76 11.21 4.56
CA GLU A 36 22.17 10.87 4.36
C GLU A 36 22.42 9.37 4.19
N ASP A 37 21.36 8.51 4.29
CA ASP A 37 21.54 7.08 4.05
C ASP A 37 21.67 6.79 2.54
N PRO A 38 22.86 6.35 2.06
CA PRO A 38 23.09 6.15 0.65
C PRO A 38 22.35 4.92 0.11
N THR A 39 22.09 3.92 0.95
CA THR A 39 21.42 2.68 0.55
C THR A 39 19.91 2.91 0.37
N VAL A 40 19.27 3.67 1.25
CA VAL A 40 17.87 4.08 1.10
C VAL A 40 17.70 4.92 -0.16
N ARG A 41 18.53 5.93 -0.34
CA ARG A 41 18.50 6.79 -1.54
C ARG A 41 18.64 5.99 -2.84
N ALA A 42 19.61 5.10 -2.90
CA ALA A 42 19.82 4.26 -4.08
C ALA A 42 18.62 3.34 -4.38
N LEU A 43 17.92 2.85 -3.34
CA LEU A 43 16.70 2.07 -3.50
C LEU A 43 15.56 2.92 -4.08
N GLU A 44 15.33 4.10 -3.52
CA GLU A 44 14.29 5.03 -3.96
C GLU A 44 14.49 5.46 -5.41
N GLU A 45 15.69 5.90 -5.77
CA GLU A 45 16.06 6.29 -7.14
C GLU A 45 15.89 5.13 -8.13
N ARG A 46 16.33 3.93 -7.75
CA ARG A 46 16.21 2.75 -8.60
C ARG A 46 14.76 2.37 -8.87
N VAL A 47 13.93 2.34 -7.84
CA VAL A 47 12.51 1.96 -7.97
C VAL A 47 11.74 3.04 -8.74
N ALA A 48 11.97 4.31 -8.45
CA ALA A 48 11.39 5.42 -9.19
C ALA A 48 11.73 5.32 -10.69
N GLY A 49 13.01 5.11 -11.02
CA GLY A 49 13.45 4.96 -12.41
C GLY A 49 12.86 3.74 -13.12
N LEU A 50 12.74 2.59 -12.43
CA LEU A 50 12.13 1.38 -13.00
C LEU A 50 10.64 1.57 -13.33
N LEU A 51 9.94 2.36 -12.55
CA LEU A 51 8.49 2.60 -12.69
C LEU A 51 8.18 3.88 -13.47
N GLY A 52 9.18 4.65 -13.86
CA GLY A 52 9.01 5.91 -14.61
C GLY A 52 8.45 7.05 -13.76
N HIS A 53 8.70 7.05 -12.45
CA HIS A 53 8.32 8.12 -11.55
C HIS A 53 9.48 9.07 -11.27
N GLU A 54 9.16 10.30 -10.88
CA GLU A 54 10.14 11.34 -10.54
C GLU A 54 10.91 10.99 -9.25
N ALA A 55 10.23 10.41 -8.27
CA ALA A 55 10.81 10.04 -6.99
C ALA A 55 10.13 8.80 -6.40
N GLY A 56 10.79 8.17 -5.43
CA GLY A 56 10.26 7.11 -4.59
C GLY A 56 10.40 7.48 -3.12
N LEU A 57 9.61 6.87 -2.26
CA LEU A 57 9.74 6.99 -0.82
C LEU A 57 9.80 5.60 -0.21
N PHE A 58 10.89 5.29 0.46
CA PHE A 58 11.00 4.05 1.24
C PHE A 58 10.12 4.12 2.49
N THR A 59 9.42 3.04 2.77
CA THR A 59 8.66 2.87 4.02
C THR A 59 9.01 1.52 4.64
N PRO A 60 9.16 1.45 5.97
CA PRO A 60 9.56 0.22 6.65
C PRO A 60 8.50 -0.89 6.61
N THR A 61 7.25 -0.55 6.27
CA THR A 61 6.14 -1.52 6.15
C THR A 61 5.21 -1.18 5.00
N GLY A 62 4.61 -2.21 4.38
CA GLY A 62 3.58 -2.03 3.35
C GLY A 62 2.32 -1.31 3.88
N SER A 63 1.95 -1.55 5.15
CA SER A 63 0.83 -0.82 5.76
C SER A 63 1.10 0.69 5.84
N MET A 64 2.33 1.10 6.17
CA MET A 64 2.70 2.52 6.16
C MET A 64 2.61 3.09 4.74
N ALA A 65 3.10 2.37 3.73
CA ALA A 65 2.97 2.78 2.33
C ALA A 65 1.51 3.00 1.94
N ASN A 66 0.63 2.04 2.25
CA ASN A 66 -0.79 2.14 1.98
C ASN A 66 -1.44 3.34 2.68
N GLN A 67 -1.15 3.55 3.96
CA GLN A 67 -1.73 4.65 4.72
C GLN A 67 -1.26 6.02 4.22
N LEU A 68 0.01 6.16 3.84
CA LEU A 68 0.53 7.37 3.19
C LEU A 68 -0.14 7.59 1.83
N GLY A 69 -0.26 6.54 1.02
CA GLY A 69 -0.94 6.62 -0.27
C GLY A 69 -2.39 7.08 -0.15
N LEU A 70 -3.15 6.51 0.78
CA LEU A 70 -4.52 6.95 1.06
C LEU A 70 -4.56 8.43 1.48
N ARG A 71 -3.66 8.83 2.38
CA ARG A 71 -3.62 10.19 2.91
C ARG A 71 -3.29 11.26 1.85
N LEU A 72 -2.59 10.90 0.79
CA LEU A 72 -2.29 11.81 -0.32
C LEU A 72 -3.54 12.13 -1.16
N HIS A 73 -4.51 11.23 -1.19
CA HIS A 73 -5.67 11.33 -2.06
C HIS A 73 -6.99 11.60 -1.31
N VAL A 74 -7.06 11.27 -0.03
CA VAL A 74 -8.28 11.35 0.77
C VAL A 74 -8.04 12.19 2.02
N ARG A 75 -8.90 13.18 2.28
CA ARG A 75 -8.80 14.07 3.44
C ARG A 75 -9.52 13.48 4.65
N PRO A 76 -9.17 13.92 5.88
CA PRO A 76 -9.97 13.58 7.06
C PRO A 76 -11.43 13.98 6.90
N GLY A 77 -12.33 13.06 7.23
CA GLY A 77 -13.77 13.24 7.07
C GLY A 77 -14.32 12.83 5.70
N GLU A 78 -13.46 12.54 4.74
CA GLU A 78 -13.85 11.98 3.45
C GLU A 78 -13.84 10.45 3.49
N GLU A 79 -14.28 9.82 2.41
CA GLU A 79 -14.25 8.37 2.24
C GLU A 79 -13.49 7.96 0.99
N PHE A 80 -13.00 6.73 0.97
CA PHE A 80 -12.55 6.07 -0.25
C PHE A 80 -13.37 4.82 -0.51
N ILE A 81 -13.42 4.42 -1.77
CA ILE A 81 -14.15 3.23 -2.21
C ILE A 81 -13.15 2.14 -2.59
N CYS A 82 -13.36 0.92 -2.10
CA CYS A 82 -12.53 -0.22 -2.46
C CYS A 82 -13.30 -1.54 -2.36
N ASP A 83 -12.69 -2.62 -2.87
CA ASP A 83 -13.23 -3.96 -2.67
C ASP A 83 -13.29 -4.32 -1.18
N SER A 84 -14.34 -5.03 -0.78
CA SER A 84 -14.57 -5.44 0.63
C SER A 84 -13.50 -6.41 1.17
N LEU A 85 -12.70 -7.01 0.31
CA LEU A 85 -11.57 -7.88 0.67
C LEU A 85 -10.21 -7.18 0.52
N ALA A 86 -10.19 -5.89 0.17
CA ALA A 86 -8.94 -5.14 0.05
C ALA A 86 -8.15 -5.17 1.36
N HIS A 87 -6.83 -5.27 1.25
CA HIS A 87 -5.91 -5.35 2.40
C HIS A 87 -6.09 -4.18 3.37
N VAL A 88 -6.25 -2.96 2.86
CA VAL A 88 -6.45 -1.73 3.64
C VAL A 88 -7.68 -1.76 4.54
N VAL A 89 -8.68 -2.58 4.19
CA VAL A 89 -9.91 -2.75 4.98
C VAL A 89 -9.80 -3.94 5.94
N ARG A 90 -9.19 -5.04 5.48
CA ARG A 90 -9.24 -6.32 6.19
C ARG A 90 -8.06 -6.59 7.09
N ALA A 91 -6.88 -6.10 6.76
CA ALA A 91 -5.62 -6.49 7.39
C ALA A 91 -4.84 -5.33 8.05
N GLU A 92 -5.33 -4.10 7.95
CA GLU A 92 -4.66 -2.93 8.54
C GLU A 92 -5.36 -2.37 9.79
N LEU A 93 -6.20 -3.18 10.43
CA LEU A 93 -6.78 -2.91 11.76
C LEU A 93 -7.52 -1.56 11.89
N GLY A 94 -8.13 -1.09 10.80
CA GLY A 94 -8.83 0.20 10.78
C GLY A 94 -7.90 1.42 10.75
N ALA A 95 -6.66 1.25 10.30
CA ALA A 95 -5.64 2.30 10.28
C ALA A 95 -6.10 3.57 9.56
N ALA A 96 -6.83 3.47 8.46
CA ALA A 96 -7.34 4.64 7.73
C ALA A 96 -8.25 5.52 8.61
N ALA A 97 -9.11 4.90 9.42
CA ALA A 97 -9.96 5.65 10.35
C ALA A 97 -9.17 6.24 11.52
N VAL A 98 -8.29 5.43 12.13
CA VAL A 98 -7.55 5.83 13.34
C VAL A 98 -6.47 6.87 13.06
N LEU A 99 -5.70 6.69 11.98
CA LEU A 99 -4.54 7.54 11.67
C LEU A 99 -4.90 8.74 10.79
N SER A 100 -5.92 8.60 9.95
CA SER A 100 -6.23 9.59 8.92
C SER A 100 -7.65 10.15 8.99
N GLY A 101 -8.51 9.62 9.87
CA GLY A 101 -9.91 10.07 9.96
C GLY A 101 -10.71 9.81 8.67
N ILE A 102 -10.32 8.79 7.90
CA ILE A 102 -10.89 8.45 6.61
C ILE A 102 -11.90 7.32 6.79
N THR A 103 -13.08 7.46 6.21
CA THR A 103 -14.08 6.40 6.17
C THR A 103 -13.94 5.55 4.90
N THR A 104 -14.57 4.38 4.92
CA THR A 104 -14.46 3.44 3.80
C THR A 104 -15.83 2.96 3.38
N ARG A 105 -16.11 3.03 2.07
CA ARG A 105 -17.24 2.38 1.45
C ARG A 105 -16.73 1.22 0.61
N THR A 106 -17.38 0.08 0.69
CA THR A 106 -16.90 -1.13 0.01
C THR A 106 -17.97 -1.72 -0.89
N TRP A 107 -17.53 -2.38 -1.96
CA TRP A 107 -18.32 -3.31 -2.74
C TRP A 107 -17.63 -4.67 -2.77
N ARG A 108 -18.26 -5.67 -3.32
CA ARG A 108 -17.65 -6.99 -3.52
C ARG A 108 -17.35 -7.22 -4.99
N ALA A 109 -16.09 -7.20 -5.35
CA ALA A 109 -15.64 -7.57 -6.69
C ALA A 109 -15.52 -9.11 -6.81
N PRO A 110 -16.29 -9.77 -7.68
CA PRO A 110 -16.21 -11.22 -7.86
C PRO A 110 -14.79 -11.62 -8.28
N ARG A 111 -14.16 -12.48 -7.48
CA ARG A 111 -12.77 -12.94 -7.72
C ARG A 111 -11.72 -11.82 -7.77
N GLY A 112 -11.97 -10.67 -7.16
CA GLY A 112 -11.07 -9.52 -7.19
C GLY A 112 -10.99 -8.81 -8.56
N LEU A 113 -11.91 -9.10 -9.48
CA LEU A 113 -11.99 -8.43 -10.77
C LEU A 113 -12.82 -7.15 -10.64
N LEU A 114 -12.20 -6.02 -10.93
CA LEU A 114 -12.86 -4.73 -10.91
C LEU A 114 -13.77 -4.58 -12.13
N ASP A 115 -15.08 -4.42 -11.88
CA ASP A 115 -15.99 -3.83 -12.85
C ASP A 115 -16.14 -2.35 -12.49
N PRO A 116 -15.72 -1.42 -13.33
CA PRO A 116 -15.74 0.01 -12.99
C PRO A 116 -17.17 0.58 -12.85
N ALA A 117 -18.19 -0.08 -13.35
CA ALA A 117 -19.59 0.34 -13.19
C ALA A 117 -20.02 0.29 -11.71
N GLU A 118 -19.63 -0.75 -10.98
CA GLU A 118 -20.04 -0.92 -9.58
C GLU A 118 -19.57 0.22 -8.66
N PRO A 119 -18.28 0.61 -8.62
CA PRO A 119 -17.85 1.75 -7.79
C PRO A 119 -18.42 3.09 -8.29
N LEU A 120 -18.66 3.25 -9.60
CA LEU A 120 -19.27 4.46 -10.14
C LEU A 120 -20.75 4.60 -9.72
N ASP A 121 -21.47 3.50 -9.64
CA ASP A 121 -22.84 3.49 -9.11
C ASP A 121 -22.86 3.91 -7.64
N LEU A 122 -21.88 3.48 -6.83
CA LEU A 122 -21.75 3.91 -5.44
C LEU A 122 -21.51 5.42 -5.31
N LEU A 123 -20.77 6.03 -6.24
CA LEU A 123 -20.57 7.49 -6.27
C LEU A 123 -21.84 8.25 -6.60
N SER A 124 -22.73 7.66 -7.40
CA SER A 124 -23.97 8.30 -7.85
C SER A 124 -25.08 8.37 -6.77
N VAL A 125 -24.95 7.62 -5.68
CA VAL A 125 -25.93 7.60 -4.58
C VAL A 125 -25.81 8.86 -3.72
N GLY A 126 -26.39 9.95 -4.21
CA GLY A 126 -26.54 11.18 -3.46
C GLY A 126 -27.65 11.07 -2.40
N VAL A 127 -27.30 11.22 -1.14
CA VAL A 127 -28.25 11.12 0.01
C VAL A 127 -28.47 12.48 0.67
N GLY A 128 -28.58 13.53 -0.15
CA GLY A 128 -28.90 14.87 0.33
C GLY A 128 -27.69 15.64 0.90
N PRO A 129 -27.89 16.73 1.67
CA PRO A 129 -26.86 17.71 2.02
C PRO A 129 -25.84 17.24 3.07
N TYR A 130 -26.01 16.07 3.64
CA TYR A 130 -25.15 15.52 4.72
C TYR A 130 -24.30 14.35 4.22
N GLN A 131 -24.01 14.30 2.94
CA GLN A 131 -23.22 13.23 2.34
C GLN A 131 -21.73 13.41 2.64
N VAL A 132 -21.05 12.31 2.96
CA VAL A 132 -19.60 12.27 3.00
C VAL A 132 -19.05 12.40 1.58
N SER A 133 -18.04 13.23 1.40
CA SER A 133 -17.33 13.36 0.12
C SER A 133 -16.50 12.12 -0.16
N THR A 134 -16.57 11.64 -1.39
CA THR A 134 -15.80 10.48 -1.88
C THR A 134 -14.75 10.93 -2.86
#